data_ef8811fbe98fef01bbcd689d904f11af
#
_entry.id   ef8811fbe98fef01bbcd689d904f11af
#
_cell.length_a   1.000
_cell.length_b   1.000
_cell.length_c   1.000
_cell.angle_alpha   90.00
_cell.angle_beta   90.00
_cell.angle_gamma   90.00
#
_symmetry.space_group_name_H-M   'P 1'
#
loop_
_entity.id
_entity.type
_entity.pdbx_description
1 polymer ?
#
loop_
_entity_poly.entity_id
_entity_poly.type
_entity_poly.pdbx_seq_one_letter_code
_entity_poly.pdbx_strand_id
1 'polypeptide(L)'
;AVEIKSGYGLTVEDELKMLRVIKRIKETAPITVKANFLGAHAVGRAYRGRQSEYVDLVCDEMLPKVAEEGLADFVDVFCDTGFFTVEETARILEKAAKYGIRPKIHANELEVSGGVQVGVKYDALSVDHLEKTTDAEIEALRGSGTMPTMLPGCSFFLGLPYGRAKDYIEAGLPVALASDYNPGSSPSGNMRFVMALGCIKMRLTPEQSLNACTINSAYAMGVS
;
A
#
# COMPACT_ATOMS: atom_id res chain seq x y z
N ALA A 1 14.95 2.36 6.70
CA ALA A 1 13.92 3.18 6.11
C ALA A 1 12.54 2.72 6.57
N VAL A 2 11.56 3.61 6.57
CA VAL A 2 10.16 3.32 6.88
C VAL A 2 9.24 4.14 5.99
N GLU A 3 8.16 3.53 5.53
CA GLU A 3 7.01 4.23 4.97
C GLU A 3 5.93 4.28 6.04
N ILE A 4 5.39 5.47 6.29
CA ILE A 4 4.33 5.69 7.26
C ILE A 4 3.09 6.19 6.52
N LYS A 5 1.97 5.48 6.72
CA LYS A 5 0.70 5.79 6.07
C LYS A 5 -0.22 6.57 7.02
N SER A 6 -1.00 7.51 6.49
CA SER A 6 -2.20 8.04 7.17
C SER A 6 -3.36 7.03 7.06
N GLY A 7 -4.60 7.46 7.09
CA GLY A 7 -5.75 6.59 6.79
C GLY A 7 -6.59 6.18 7.98
N TYR A 8 -6.29 6.69 9.16
CA TYR A 8 -7.09 6.48 10.37
C TYR A 8 -7.84 7.73 10.82
N GLY A 9 -7.52 8.90 10.25
CA GLY A 9 -8.20 10.17 10.55
C GLY A 9 -9.60 10.24 9.93
N LEU A 10 -9.71 9.88 8.66
CA LEU A 10 -10.94 9.82 7.86
C LEU A 10 -11.73 11.14 7.82
N THR A 11 -11.10 12.24 8.20
CA THR A 11 -11.55 13.62 8.04
C THR A 11 -10.42 14.46 7.46
N VAL A 12 -10.73 15.59 6.86
CA VAL A 12 -9.69 16.48 6.29
C VAL A 12 -8.68 16.88 7.37
N GLU A 13 -9.17 17.32 8.53
CA GLU A 13 -8.33 17.80 9.63
C GLU A 13 -7.41 16.70 10.18
N ASP A 14 -7.97 15.51 10.47
CA ASP A 14 -7.22 14.44 11.13
C ASP A 14 -6.24 13.76 10.17
N GLU A 15 -6.58 13.60 8.88
CA GLU A 15 -5.65 13.09 7.88
C GLU A 15 -4.44 14.04 7.69
N LEU A 16 -4.69 15.34 7.57
CA LEU A 16 -3.61 16.34 7.50
C LEU A 16 -2.77 16.36 8.79
N LYS A 17 -3.40 16.22 9.96
CA LYS A 17 -2.70 16.12 11.23
C LYS A 17 -1.76 14.91 11.28
N MET A 18 -2.23 13.74 10.84
CA MET A 18 -1.38 12.55 10.75
C MET A 18 -0.19 12.79 9.82
N LEU A 19 -0.41 13.32 8.64
CA LEU A 19 0.66 13.59 7.67
C LEU A 19 1.66 14.67 8.18
N ARG A 20 1.20 15.69 8.88
CA ARG A 20 2.08 16.68 9.52
C ARG A 20 2.94 16.05 10.61
N VAL A 21 2.42 15.07 11.36
CA VAL A 21 3.22 14.28 12.32
C VAL A 21 4.26 13.44 11.58
N ILE A 22 3.89 12.79 10.48
CA ILE A 22 4.85 12.03 9.65
C ILE A 22 5.96 12.95 9.12
N LYS A 23 5.61 14.14 8.63
CA LYS A 23 6.59 15.15 8.17
C LYS A 23 7.57 15.52 9.30
N ARG A 24 7.08 15.74 10.51
CA ARG A 24 7.96 16.01 11.66
C ARG A 24 8.87 14.82 12.01
N ILE A 25 8.36 13.58 11.92
CA ILE A 25 9.19 12.38 12.10
C ILE A 25 10.28 12.34 11.01
N LYS A 26 9.94 12.62 9.75
CA LYS A 26 10.88 12.67 8.62
C LYS A 26 12.01 13.69 8.85
N GLU A 27 11.73 14.80 9.51
CA GLU A 27 12.70 15.85 9.81
C GLU A 27 13.60 15.52 11.01
N THR A 28 13.15 14.68 11.94
CA THR A 28 13.82 14.47 13.24
C THR A 28 14.40 13.06 13.43
N ALA A 29 13.88 12.06 12.71
CA ALA A 29 14.32 10.67 12.87
C ALA A 29 15.63 10.41 12.11
N PRO A 30 16.56 9.59 12.66
CA PRO A 30 17.82 9.26 12.01
C PRO A 30 17.68 8.16 10.93
N ILE A 31 16.50 8.06 10.31
CA ILE A 31 16.19 7.07 9.27
C ILE A 31 15.44 7.75 8.12
N THR A 32 15.51 7.15 6.93
CA THR A 32 14.69 7.60 5.80
C THR A 32 13.23 7.32 6.07
N VAL A 33 12.38 8.36 5.97
CA VAL A 33 10.93 8.27 6.12
C VAL A 33 10.25 8.70 4.83
N LYS A 34 9.28 7.91 4.37
CA LYS A 34 8.36 8.24 3.28
C LYS A 34 6.95 8.39 3.84
N ALA A 35 6.26 9.44 3.40
CA ALA A 35 4.88 9.72 3.81
C ALA A 35 3.92 9.21 2.75
N ASN A 36 2.91 8.44 3.16
CA ASN A 36 1.89 7.92 2.27
C ASN A 36 0.51 8.41 2.72
N PHE A 37 -0.17 9.14 1.84
CA PHE A 37 -1.55 9.60 2.08
C PHE A 37 -2.53 8.49 1.72
N LEU A 38 -3.14 7.88 2.73
CA LEU A 38 -4.13 6.82 2.63
C LEU A 38 -5.53 7.31 3.09
N GLY A 39 -5.95 8.50 2.66
CA GLY A 39 -7.28 9.04 3.01
C GLY A 39 -8.44 8.15 2.56
N ALA A 40 -8.24 7.35 1.52
CA ALA A 40 -9.16 6.33 1.04
C ALA A 40 -8.87 4.94 1.63
N HIS A 41 -8.73 4.84 2.95
CA HIS A 41 -8.58 3.58 3.70
C HIS A 41 -9.95 3.00 4.07
N ALA A 42 -10.84 3.85 4.54
CA ALA A 42 -12.23 3.52 4.83
C ALA A 42 -13.10 4.77 4.67
N VAL A 43 -14.40 4.59 4.62
CA VAL A 43 -15.33 5.73 4.56
C VAL A 43 -15.52 6.33 5.96
N GLY A 44 -15.26 7.63 6.08
CA GLY A 44 -15.45 8.37 7.33
C GLY A 44 -16.87 8.27 7.87
N ARG A 45 -17.03 8.24 9.19
CA ARG A 45 -18.34 8.03 9.86
C ARG A 45 -19.43 9.01 9.38
N ALA A 46 -19.07 10.26 9.10
CA ALA A 46 -19.99 11.28 8.60
C ALA A 46 -20.54 10.98 7.20
N TYR A 47 -19.87 10.11 6.45
CA TYR A 47 -20.21 9.73 5.09
C TYR A 47 -20.74 8.29 4.96
N ARG A 48 -21.10 7.65 6.07
CA ARG A 48 -21.64 6.28 6.05
C ARG A 48 -22.83 6.20 5.11
N GLY A 49 -22.80 5.28 4.13
CA GLY A 49 -23.82 5.16 3.07
C GLY A 49 -23.73 6.21 1.95
N ARG A 50 -22.72 7.07 1.97
CA ARG A 50 -22.48 8.14 0.95
C ARG A 50 -21.04 8.11 0.48
N GLN A 51 -20.57 6.94 0.04
CA GLN A 51 -19.18 6.69 -0.32
C GLN A 51 -18.69 7.61 -1.45
N SER A 52 -19.53 7.86 -2.46
CA SER A 52 -19.18 8.78 -3.56
C SER A 52 -18.86 10.20 -3.07
N GLU A 53 -19.63 10.71 -2.08
CA GLU A 53 -19.36 12.02 -1.48
C GLU A 53 -18.04 12.02 -0.65
N TYR A 54 -17.70 10.87 -0.05
CA TYR A 54 -16.41 10.71 0.61
C TYR A 54 -15.23 10.71 -0.38
N VAL A 55 -15.41 10.08 -1.54
CA VAL A 55 -14.43 10.15 -2.63
C VAL A 55 -14.28 11.59 -3.14
N ASP A 56 -15.37 12.34 -3.23
CA ASP A 56 -15.32 13.79 -3.53
C ASP A 56 -14.49 14.54 -2.48
N LEU A 57 -14.71 14.26 -1.19
CA LEU A 57 -13.94 14.86 -0.11
C LEU A 57 -12.44 14.57 -0.23
N VAL A 58 -12.08 13.31 -0.52
CA VAL A 58 -10.67 12.91 -0.73
C VAL A 58 -10.07 13.67 -1.92
N CYS A 59 -10.79 13.71 -3.05
CA CYS A 59 -10.30 14.31 -4.28
C CYS A 59 -10.23 15.85 -4.21
N ASP A 60 -11.26 16.50 -3.68
CA ASP A 60 -11.45 17.93 -3.86
C ASP A 60 -11.10 18.75 -2.61
N GLU A 61 -10.95 18.09 -1.45
CA GLU A 61 -10.59 18.75 -0.20
C GLU A 61 -9.24 18.26 0.36
N MET A 62 -9.06 16.93 0.50
CA MET A 62 -7.87 16.36 1.13
C MET A 62 -6.66 16.48 0.22
N LEU A 63 -6.70 15.91 -0.99
CA LEU A 63 -5.58 15.88 -1.92
C LEU A 63 -5.01 17.26 -2.25
N PRO A 64 -5.82 18.32 -2.54
CA PRO A 64 -5.29 19.64 -2.76
C PRO A 64 -4.47 20.18 -1.58
N LYS A 65 -4.97 20.00 -0.35
CA LYS A 65 -4.28 20.46 0.88
C LYS A 65 -3.01 19.65 1.16
N VAL A 66 -3.05 18.34 0.94
CA VAL A 66 -1.87 17.45 1.03
C VAL A 66 -0.78 17.90 0.06
N ALA A 67 -1.15 18.25 -1.17
CA ALA A 67 -0.23 18.73 -2.19
C ALA A 67 0.30 20.13 -1.87
N GLU A 68 -0.56 21.06 -1.45
CA GLU A 68 -0.19 22.44 -1.10
C GLU A 68 0.85 22.48 0.02
N GLU A 69 0.69 21.65 1.06
CA GLU A 69 1.64 21.56 2.18
C GLU A 69 2.84 20.63 1.93
N GLY A 70 2.86 19.93 0.78
CA GLY A 70 3.93 18.96 0.46
C GLY A 70 4.05 17.85 1.51
N LEU A 71 2.92 17.23 1.89
CA LEU A 71 2.86 16.31 3.02
C LEU A 71 3.05 14.84 2.66
N ALA A 72 2.89 14.46 1.38
CA ALA A 72 2.93 13.05 0.98
C ALA A 72 3.89 12.81 -0.19
N ASP A 73 4.66 11.73 -0.08
CA ASP A 73 5.46 11.18 -1.18
C ASP A 73 4.58 10.31 -2.09
N PHE A 74 3.56 9.65 -1.51
CA PHE A 74 2.65 8.73 -2.21
C PHE A 74 1.19 8.99 -1.85
N VAL A 75 0.30 8.56 -2.75
CA VAL A 75 -1.14 8.40 -2.50
C VAL A 75 -1.48 6.91 -2.53
N ASP A 76 -2.37 6.49 -1.66
CA ASP A 76 -2.76 5.09 -1.54
C ASP A 76 -4.27 4.95 -1.41
N VAL A 77 -4.82 3.84 -1.90
CA VAL A 77 -6.24 3.53 -1.86
C VAL A 77 -6.42 2.07 -1.48
N PHE A 78 -7.34 1.79 -0.57
CA PHE A 78 -7.77 0.43 -0.28
C PHE A 78 -8.79 -0.02 -1.33
N CYS A 79 -8.30 -0.56 -2.43
CA CYS A 79 -9.09 -1.03 -3.56
C CYS A 79 -9.45 -2.50 -3.37
N ASP A 80 -10.54 -2.78 -2.66
CA ASP A 80 -10.99 -4.14 -2.41
C ASP A 80 -12.51 -4.23 -2.22
N THR A 81 -13.03 -5.43 -2.25
CA THR A 81 -14.46 -5.70 -2.05
C THR A 81 -14.93 -5.18 -0.68
N GLY A 82 -15.93 -4.31 -0.70
CA GLY A 82 -16.45 -3.67 0.52
C GLY A 82 -15.73 -2.38 0.93
N PHE A 83 -14.70 -1.99 0.20
CA PHE A 83 -13.97 -0.72 0.34
C PHE A 83 -14.12 0.13 -0.92
N PHE A 84 -13.04 0.62 -1.53
CA PHE A 84 -13.14 1.47 -2.72
C PHE A 84 -13.09 0.63 -3.99
N THR A 85 -13.94 0.98 -4.95
CA THR A 85 -14.02 0.30 -6.25
C THR A 85 -12.84 0.69 -7.16
N VAL A 86 -12.66 -0.05 -8.25
CA VAL A 86 -11.67 0.27 -9.30
C VAL A 86 -11.90 1.67 -9.88
N GLU A 87 -13.18 2.05 -10.11
CA GLU A 87 -13.56 3.35 -10.65
C GLU A 87 -13.27 4.50 -9.66
N GLU A 88 -13.59 4.31 -8.40
CA GLU A 88 -13.29 5.28 -7.33
C GLU A 88 -11.78 5.42 -7.14
N THR A 89 -11.05 4.30 -7.15
CA THR A 89 -9.59 4.26 -7.11
C THR A 89 -9.00 5.04 -8.29
N ALA A 90 -9.41 4.73 -9.52
CA ALA A 90 -8.95 5.43 -10.71
C ALA A 90 -9.13 6.95 -10.59
N ARG A 91 -10.31 7.39 -10.12
CA ARG A 91 -10.62 8.79 -9.92
C ARG A 91 -9.68 9.48 -8.93
N ILE A 92 -9.37 8.83 -7.80
CA ILE A 92 -8.43 9.35 -6.79
C ILE A 92 -7.02 9.45 -7.39
N LEU A 93 -6.57 8.41 -8.11
CA LEU A 93 -5.24 8.38 -8.73
C LEU A 93 -5.10 9.43 -9.83
N GLU A 94 -6.11 9.64 -10.66
CA GLU A 94 -6.15 10.71 -11.68
C GLU A 94 -6.05 12.11 -11.05
N LYS A 95 -6.69 12.29 -9.89
CA LYS A 95 -6.59 13.55 -9.15
C LYS A 95 -5.19 13.73 -8.57
N ALA A 96 -4.61 12.70 -7.96
CA ALA A 96 -3.27 12.74 -7.37
C ALA A 96 -2.17 13.00 -8.43
N ALA A 97 -2.34 12.42 -9.63
CA ALA A 97 -1.42 12.63 -10.75
C ALA A 97 -1.27 14.10 -11.15
N LYS A 98 -2.33 14.92 -10.99
CA LYS A 98 -2.29 16.37 -11.26
C LYS A 98 -1.34 17.11 -10.32
N TYR A 99 -1.03 16.53 -9.18
CA TYR A 99 -0.10 17.06 -8.19
C TYR A 99 1.27 16.35 -8.22
N GLY A 100 1.47 15.40 -9.14
CA GLY A 100 2.72 14.63 -9.25
C GLY A 100 2.95 13.63 -8.12
N ILE A 101 1.89 13.26 -7.38
CA ILE A 101 1.97 12.29 -6.28
C ILE A 101 1.80 10.89 -6.87
N ARG A 102 2.82 10.03 -6.70
CA ARG A 102 2.83 8.68 -7.25
C ARG A 102 1.94 7.73 -6.46
N PRO A 103 1.16 6.84 -7.14
CA PRO A 103 0.26 5.93 -6.45
C PRO A 103 0.93 4.70 -5.85
N LYS A 104 0.26 4.15 -4.83
CA LYS A 104 0.36 2.79 -4.30
C LYS A 104 -1.06 2.28 -4.07
N ILE A 105 -1.26 0.97 -3.97
CA ILE A 105 -2.60 0.39 -3.81
C ILE A 105 -2.56 -0.74 -2.79
N HIS A 106 -3.48 -0.74 -1.80
CA HIS A 106 -3.85 -1.95 -1.07
C HIS A 106 -4.78 -2.74 -1.99
N ALA A 107 -4.37 -3.92 -2.40
CA ALA A 107 -5.03 -4.69 -3.43
C ALA A 107 -5.13 -6.17 -3.06
N ASN A 108 -6.29 -6.77 -3.33
CA ASN A 108 -6.49 -8.20 -3.26
C ASN A 108 -6.14 -8.82 -1.87
N GLU A 109 -6.45 -8.10 -0.80
CA GLU A 109 -6.34 -8.59 0.58
C GLU A 109 -7.51 -9.54 0.88
N LEU A 110 -8.73 -9.11 0.56
CA LEU A 110 -9.96 -9.82 0.89
C LEU A 110 -10.47 -10.65 -0.30
N GLU A 111 -10.48 -10.06 -1.48
CA GLU A 111 -10.95 -10.71 -2.72
C GLU A 111 -10.15 -10.25 -3.93
N VAL A 112 -10.32 -10.92 -5.07
CA VAL A 112 -9.77 -10.49 -6.36
C VAL A 112 -10.61 -9.33 -6.88
N SER A 113 -10.17 -8.10 -6.59
CA SER A 113 -10.97 -6.88 -6.75
C SER A 113 -10.63 -6.03 -7.98
N GLY A 114 -9.57 -6.38 -8.74
CA GLY A 114 -9.03 -5.56 -9.83
C GLY A 114 -8.05 -4.46 -9.37
N GLY A 115 -7.70 -4.43 -8.07
CA GLY A 115 -6.77 -3.48 -7.50
C GLY A 115 -5.37 -3.55 -8.11
N VAL A 116 -4.91 -4.75 -8.48
CA VAL A 116 -3.62 -4.94 -9.16
C VAL A 116 -3.64 -4.30 -10.55
N GLN A 117 -4.69 -4.56 -11.33
CA GLN A 117 -4.82 -4.07 -12.69
C GLN A 117 -4.92 -2.53 -12.73
N VAL A 118 -5.67 -1.92 -11.81
CA VAL A 118 -5.74 -0.46 -11.71
C VAL A 118 -4.40 0.13 -11.25
N GLY A 119 -3.69 -0.53 -10.33
CA GLY A 119 -2.35 -0.13 -9.92
C GLY A 119 -1.37 -0.09 -11.09
N VAL A 120 -1.32 -1.16 -11.88
CA VAL A 120 -0.48 -1.23 -13.10
C VAL A 120 -0.88 -0.16 -14.11
N LYS A 121 -2.17 0.03 -14.36
CA LYS A 121 -2.68 1.03 -15.31
C LYS A 121 -2.23 2.46 -14.97
N TYR A 122 -2.13 2.79 -13.70
CA TYR A 122 -1.76 4.13 -13.21
C TYR A 122 -0.29 4.21 -12.76
N ASP A 123 0.57 3.28 -13.14
CA ASP A 123 2.00 3.23 -12.81
C ASP A 123 2.26 3.33 -11.30
N ALA A 124 1.46 2.60 -10.52
CA ALA A 124 1.68 2.53 -9.09
C ALA A 124 3.08 1.98 -8.77
N LEU A 125 3.73 2.56 -7.76
CA LEU A 125 5.05 2.10 -7.33
C LEU A 125 4.99 0.69 -6.75
N SER A 126 3.92 0.39 -6.00
CA SER A 126 3.63 -0.97 -5.51
C SER A 126 2.12 -1.24 -5.46
N VAL A 127 1.79 -2.51 -5.46
CA VAL A 127 0.50 -3.06 -5.02
C VAL A 127 0.77 -3.95 -3.82
N ASP A 128 0.10 -3.63 -2.72
CA ASP A 128 0.41 -4.19 -1.41
C ASP A 128 -0.69 -5.19 -1.00
N HIS A 129 -0.40 -6.18 -0.15
CA HIS A 129 -1.20 -7.32 0.32
C HIS A 129 -1.10 -8.56 -0.55
N LEU A 130 -1.98 -8.73 -1.53
CA LEU A 130 -1.96 -9.82 -2.52
C LEU A 130 -2.22 -11.21 -1.91
N GLU A 131 -2.98 -11.31 -0.80
CA GLU A 131 -3.42 -12.58 -0.22
C GLU A 131 -4.29 -13.37 -1.20
N LYS A 132 -5.08 -12.66 -1.99
CA LYS A 132 -5.98 -13.22 -3.03
C LYS A 132 -5.44 -12.93 -4.42
N THR A 133 -4.68 -13.86 -4.97
CA THR A 133 -4.02 -13.68 -6.27
C THR A 133 -4.29 -14.86 -7.18
N THR A 134 -4.63 -14.58 -8.44
CA THR A 134 -4.70 -15.56 -9.53
C THR A 134 -3.53 -15.36 -10.50
N ASP A 135 -3.45 -16.17 -11.54
CA ASP A 135 -2.43 -16.01 -12.56
C ASP A 135 -2.64 -14.72 -13.39
N ALA A 136 -3.87 -14.19 -13.41
CA ALA A 136 -4.17 -12.92 -14.09
C ALA A 136 -3.47 -11.72 -13.46
N GLU A 137 -3.35 -11.67 -12.13
CA GLU A 137 -2.63 -10.60 -11.42
C GLU A 137 -1.11 -10.71 -11.66
N ILE A 138 -0.58 -11.93 -11.66
CA ILE A 138 0.83 -12.18 -11.99
C ILE A 138 1.14 -11.71 -13.42
N GLU A 139 0.27 -12.04 -14.37
CA GLU A 139 0.45 -11.63 -15.77
C GLU A 139 0.29 -10.10 -15.94
N ALA A 140 -0.65 -9.47 -15.24
CA ALA A 140 -0.83 -8.02 -15.27
C ALA A 140 0.41 -7.26 -14.80
N LEU A 141 1.15 -7.80 -13.82
CA LEU A 141 2.38 -7.21 -13.32
C LEU A 141 3.60 -7.43 -14.21
N ARG A 142 3.52 -8.42 -15.13
CA ARG A 142 4.64 -8.75 -16.03
C ARG A 142 4.98 -7.56 -16.94
N GLY A 143 6.24 -7.15 -16.88
CA GLY A 143 6.75 -6.01 -17.65
C GLY A 143 6.29 -4.64 -17.14
N SER A 144 5.55 -4.57 -16.03
CA SER A 144 5.23 -3.31 -15.35
C SER A 144 6.39 -2.86 -14.44
N GLY A 145 6.40 -1.60 -14.07
CA GLY A 145 7.28 -1.06 -13.02
C GLY A 145 6.70 -1.17 -11.60
N THR A 146 5.56 -1.83 -11.46
CA THR A 146 4.84 -1.93 -10.18
C THR A 146 5.37 -3.10 -9.35
N MET A 147 5.78 -2.84 -8.11
CA MET A 147 6.32 -3.86 -7.21
C MET A 147 5.19 -4.59 -6.48
N PRO A 148 5.03 -5.92 -6.65
CA PRO A 148 4.18 -6.72 -5.77
C PRO A 148 4.80 -6.77 -4.36
N THR A 149 4.06 -6.27 -3.36
CA THR A 149 4.52 -6.21 -1.97
C THR A 149 3.59 -7.03 -1.08
N MET A 150 4.11 -8.05 -0.43
CA MET A 150 3.32 -8.94 0.42
C MET A 150 3.57 -8.67 1.90
N LEU A 151 2.54 -8.90 2.72
CA LEU A 151 2.47 -8.51 4.12
C LEU A 151 2.23 -9.74 5.02
N PRO A 152 3.20 -10.69 5.09
CA PRO A 152 2.98 -11.98 5.75
C PRO A 152 2.71 -11.86 7.27
N GLY A 153 3.03 -10.73 7.88
CA GLY A 153 2.67 -10.43 9.27
C GLY A 153 1.16 -10.29 9.46
N CYS A 154 0.47 -9.65 8.53
CA CYS A 154 -0.98 -9.52 8.47
C CYS A 154 -1.63 -10.90 8.31
N SER A 155 -1.24 -11.66 7.29
CA SER A 155 -1.75 -13.02 7.08
C SER A 155 -1.54 -13.92 8.30
N PHE A 156 -0.40 -13.81 8.98
CA PHE A 156 -0.11 -14.56 10.21
C PHE A 156 -1.06 -14.20 11.35
N PHE A 157 -1.20 -12.91 11.64
CA PHE A 157 -1.97 -12.43 12.78
C PHE A 157 -3.47 -12.68 12.62
N LEU A 158 -4.00 -12.46 11.43
CA LEU A 158 -5.42 -12.64 11.12
C LEU A 158 -5.79 -14.08 10.74
N GLY A 159 -4.82 -14.99 10.56
CA GLY A 159 -5.07 -16.36 10.13
C GLY A 159 -5.53 -16.46 8.66
N LEU A 160 -5.10 -15.51 7.82
CA LEU A 160 -5.42 -15.47 6.38
C LEU A 160 -4.50 -16.38 5.56
N PRO A 161 -4.89 -16.75 4.33
CA PRO A 161 -3.95 -17.31 3.36
C PRO A 161 -2.77 -16.39 3.12
N TYR A 162 -1.61 -16.96 2.78
CA TYR A 162 -0.45 -16.18 2.41
C TYR A 162 -0.43 -15.92 0.90
N GLY A 163 0.02 -14.74 0.49
CA GLY A 163 0.24 -14.41 -0.91
C GLY A 163 1.21 -15.38 -1.61
N ARG A 164 1.04 -15.56 -2.91
CA ARG A 164 1.74 -16.56 -3.75
C ARG A 164 3.17 -16.11 -4.14
N ALA A 165 3.98 -15.63 -3.19
CA ALA A 165 5.29 -15.04 -3.46
C ALA A 165 6.21 -15.90 -4.35
N LYS A 166 6.21 -17.20 -4.14
CA LYS A 166 7.00 -18.13 -4.94
C LYS A 166 6.58 -18.13 -6.42
N ASP A 167 5.27 -18.09 -6.69
CA ASP A 167 4.76 -18.11 -8.06
C ASP A 167 5.10 -16.81 -8.82
N TYR A 168 5.11 -15.67 -8.13
CA TYR A 168 5.61 -14.40 -8.69
C TYR A 168 7.09 -14.50 -9.10
N ILE A 169 7.93 -15.07 -8.22
CA ILE A 169 9.37 -15.24 -8.51
C ILE A 169 9.58 -16.24 -9.65
N GLU A 170 8.84 -17.34 -9.68
CA GLU A 170 8.91 -18.32 -10.78
C GLU A 170 8.43 -17.71 -12.12
N ALA A 171 7.53 -16.74 -12.07
CA ALA A 171 7.14 -15.96 -13.23
C ALA A 171 8.15 -14.87 -13.63
N GLY A 172 9.28 -14.75 -12.91
CA GLY A 172 10.34 -13.77 -13.18
C GLY A 172 10.08 -12.37 -12.61
N LEU A 173 9.11 -12.24 -11.69
CA LEU A 173 8.79 -10.97 -11.04
C LEU A 173 9.56 -10.82 -9.72
N PRO A 174 10.03 -9.61 -9.37
CA PRO A 174 10.49 -9.33 -8.03
C PRO A 174 9.31 -9.35 -7.06
N VAL A 175 9.58 -9.59 -5.78
CA VAL A 175 8.61 -9.49 -4.68
C VAL A 175 9.22 -8.69 -3.55
N ALA A 176 8.49 -7.73 -2.99
CA ALA A 176 8.85 -7.07 -1.74
C ALA A 176 8.08 -7.69 -0.56
N LEU A 177 8.66 -7.62 0.64
CA LEU A 177 8.01 -7.99 1.89
C LEU A 177 8.07 -6.81 2.85
N ALA A 178 6.95 -6.49 3.51
CA ALA A 178 6.86 -5.43 4.48
C ALA A 178 6.13 -5.88 5.76
N SER A 179 6.25 -5.09 6.83
CA SER A 179 5.72 -5.45 8.14
C SER A 179 4.23 -5.21 8.27
N ASP A 180 3.70 -4.22 7.55
CA ASP A 180 2.32 -3.74 7.76
C ASP A 180 2.03 -3.42 9.24
N TYR A 181 3.01 -2.85 9.95
CA TYR A 181 2.89 -2.63 11.39
C TYR A 181 1.73 -1.69 11.72
N ASN A 182 0.70 -2.27 12.26
CA ASN A 182 -0.50 -1.55 12.71
C ASN A 182 -1.21 -2.31 13.85
N PRO A 183 -2.04 -1.65 14.68
CA PRO A 183 -2.69 -2.29 15.82
C PRO A 183 -3.83 -3.26 15.43
N GLY A 184 -4.35 -3.19 14.20
CA GLY A 184 -5.52 -3.96 13.76
C GLY A 184 -5.18 -5.32 13.19
N SER A 185 -4.15 -5.40 12.35
CA SER A 185 -3.86 -6.60 11.55
C SER A 185 -2.43 -7.11 11.66
N SER A 186 -1.48 -6.32 12.17
CA SER A 186 -0.07 -6.75 12.25
C SER A 186 0.67 -6.02 13.39
N PRO A 187 0.57 -6.47 14.65
CA PRO A 187 1.13 -5.74 15.80
C PRO A 187 2.64 -5.93 15.99
N SER A 188 3.38 -6.27 14.93
CA SER A 188 4.84 -6.46 14.96
C SER A 188 5.55 -5.82 13.79
N GLY A 189 6.44 -4.86 14.09
CA GLY A 189 7.36 -4.26 13.11
C GLY A 189 8.67 -5.05 12.91
N ASN A 190 8.76 -6.29 13.39
CA ASN A 190 10.00 -7.08 13.34
C ASN A 190 10.23 -7.68 11.94
N MET A 191 11.08 -7.04 11.14
CA MET A 191 11.40 -7.50 9.78
C MET A 191 12.11 -8.86 9.74
N ARG A 192 12.78 -9.31 10.81
CA ARG A 192 13.32 -10.68 10.90
C ARG A 192 12.21 -11.72 11.00
N PHE A 193 11.12 -11.38 11.68
CA PHE A 193 9.92 -12.21 11.71
C PHE A 193 9.24 -12.25 10.35
N VAL A 194 9.09 -11.11 9.68
CA VAL A 194 8.58 -11.03 8.30
C VAL A 194 9.39 -11.92 7.35
N MET A 195 10.74 -11.83 7.42
CA MET A 195 11.66 -12.66 6.64
C MET A 195 11.47 -14.16 6.93
N ALA A 196 11.32 -14.52 8.19
CA ALA A 196 11.07 -15.91 8.58
C ALA A 196 9.73 -16.43 8.01
N LEU A 197 8.68 -15.62 8.06
CA LEU A 197 7.39 -15.97 7.45
C LEU A 197 7.51 -16.12 5.92
N GLY A 198 8.28 -15.25 5.26
CA GLY A 198 8.60 -15.37 3.84
C GLY A 198 9.20 -16.75 3.51
N CYS A 199 10.18 -17.21 4.29
CA CYS A 199 10.79 -18.52 4.09
C CYS A 199 9.82 -19.67 4.43
N ILE A 200 9.20 -19.65 5.60
CA ILE A 200 8.44 -20.78 6.13
C ILE A 200 7.06 -20.92 5.48
N LYS A 201 6.36 -19.78 5.31
CA LYS A 201 4.97 -19.77 4.84
C LYS A 201 4.84 -19.51 3.34
N MET A 202 5.70 -18.65 2.79
CA MET A 202 5.64 -18.27 1.38
C MET A 202 6.67 -19.05 0.52
N ARG A 203 7.45 -19.96 1.14
CA ARG A 203 8.41 -20.86 0.48
C ARG A 203 9.53 -20.16 -0.28
N LEU A 204 9.91 -18.97 0.16
CA LEU A 204 11.07 -18.28 -0.37
C LEU A 204 12.37 -18.90 0.17
N THR A 205 13.44 -18.87 -0.63
CA THR A 205 14.77 -19.15 -0.08
C THR A 205 15.20 -18.01 0.86
N PRO A 206 16.17 -18.24 1.77
CA PRO A 206 16.70 -17.17 2.61
C PRO A 206 17.19 -15.96 1.82
N GLU A 207 17.85 -16.16 0.67
CA GLU A 207 18.35 -15.11 -0.21
C GLU A 207 17.20 -14.32 -0.86
N GLN A 208 16.18 -15.03 -1.34
CA GLN A 208 14.98 -14.39 -1.91
C GLN A 208 14.26 -13.57 -0.85
N SER A 209 14.08 -14.10 0.36
CA SER A 209 13.43 -13.39 1.46
C SER A 209 14.24 -12.19 1.94
N LEU A 210 15.58 -12.30 1.95
CA LEU A 210 16.46 -11.17 2.27
C LEU A 210 16.33 -10.06 1.22
N ASN A 211 16.40 -10.39 -0.07
CA ASN A 211 16.21 -9.42 -1.15
C ASN A 211 14.82 -8.77 -1.09
N ALA A 212 13.79 -9.55 -0.82
CA ALA A 212 12.42 -9.07 -0.68
C ALA A 212 12.27 -8.06 0.47
N CYS A 213 12.95 -8.30 1.60
CA CYS A 213 12.91 -7.40 2.77
C CYS A 213 13.88 -6.20 2.68
N THR A 214 14.74 -6.14 1.68
CA THR A 214 15.78 -5.10 1.55
C THR A 214 15.71 -4.37 0.22
N ILE A 215 16.34 -4.87 -0.84
CA ILE A 215 16.46 -4.20 -2.14
C ILE A 215 15.08 -3.95 -2.77
N ASN A 216 14.22 -4.98 -2.79
CA ASN A 216 12.91 -4.85 -3.40
C ASN A 216 11.97 -3.95 -2.58
N SER A 217 12.05 -4.02 -1.24
CA SER A 217 11.33 -3.08 -0.37
C SER A 217 11.85 -1.65 -0.51
N ALA A 218 13.15 -1.45 -0.73
CA ALA A 218 13.71 -0.13 -1.02
C ALA A 218 13.14 0.44 -2.32
N TYR A 219 13.04 -0.38 -3.37
CA TYR A 219 12.36 0.01 -4.61
C TYR A 219 10.89 0.39 -4.36
N ALA A 220 10.13 -0.47 -3.65
CA ALA A 220 8.73 -0.21 -3.31
C ALA A 220 8.51 1.08 -2.50
N MET A 221 9.57 1.59 -1.86
CA MET A 221 9.57 2.87 -1.13
C MET A 221 10.15 4.04 -1.95
N GLY A 222 10.63 3.81 -3.18
CA GLY A 222 11.29 4.84 -3.98
C GLY A 222 12.58 5.36 -3.33
N VAL A 223 13.39 4.49 -2.73
CA VAL A 223 14.68 4.82 -2.08
C VAL A 223 15.84 3.94 -2.56
N SER A 224 15.67 3.25 -3.67
CA SER A 224 16.69 2.44 -4.34
C SER A 224 17.53 3.28 -5.29
#